data_2054b89b16db5a264f3e26b2229caa19
#
_entry.id   2054b89b16db5a264f3e26b2229caa19
#
_cell.length_a   1.000
_cell.length_b   1.000
_cell.length_c   1.000
_cell.angle_alpha   90.00
_cell.angle_beta   90.00
_cell.angle_gamma   90.00
#
_symmetry.space_group_name_H-M   'P 1'
#
loop_
_entity.id
_entity.type
_entity.pdbx_description
1 polymer ?
#
loop_
_entity_poly.entity_id
_entity_poly.type
_entity_poly.pdbx_seq_one_letter_code
_entity_poly.pdbx_strand_id
1 'polypeptide(L)'
;MKTAFVTGGSRGIGRSIALDLGKKFHVIVGFSVSNDKAEEVSEKIISNGGSSSTVQIDISKSDSVDKAFSSIEKEYTSVDVLINNAGITKDNILPRMKEDEWLEVIQTNLTGSFYTSQRAIKLMMKNK
;
A
#
# COMPACT_ATOMS: atom_id res chain seq x y z
N MET A 1 -15.98 11.24 3.99
CA MET A 1 -15.45 10.57 2.78
C MET A 1 -14.78 9.26 3.17
N LYS A 2 -15.06 8.21 2.45
CA LYS A 2 -14.43 6.91 2.69
C LYS A 2 -12.98 6.91 2.26
N THR A 3 -12.18 6.06 2.88
CA THR A 3 -10.73 6.02 2.69
C THR A 3 -10.30 4.70 2.04
N ALA A 4 -9.48 4.82 0.99
CA ALA A 4 -8.86 3.69 0.32
C ALA A 4 -7.35 3.75 0.50
N PHE A 5 -6.74 2.65 0.89
CA PHE A 5 -5.29 2.54 1.03
C PHE A 5 -4.75 1.63 -0.07
N VAL A 6 -3.85 2.16 -0.90
CA VAL A 6 -3.23 1.41 -2.00
C VAL A 6 -1.75 1.22 -1.68
N THR A 7 -1.35 0.00 -1.36
CA THR A 7 0.06 -0.30 -1.20
C THR A 7 0.73 -0.35 -2.57
N GLY A 8 1.94 0.16 -2.69
CA GLY A 8 2.62 0.23 -3.98
C GLY A 8 1.93 1.15 -4.98
N GLY A 9 1.28 2.21 -4.50
CA GLY A 9 0.48 3.10 -5.33
C GLY A 9 1.26 4.16 -6.11
N SER A 10 2.59 4.19 -5.97
CA SER A 10 3.41 5.25 -6.57
C SER A 10 3.69 5.08 -8.06
N ARG A 11 3.48 3.90 -8.60
CA ARG A 11 3.77 3.60 -10.01
C ARG A 11 2.98 2.39 -10.51
N GLY A 12 3.01 2.17 -11.82
CA GLY A 12 2.45 0.99 -12.46
C GLY A 12 0.95 0.81 -12.22
N ILE A 13 0.57 -0.42 -11.97
CA ILE A 13 -0.84 -0.80 -11.74
C ILE A 13 -1.40 -0.08 -10.51
N GLY A 14 -0.62 -0.01 -9.43
CA GLY A 14 -1.04 0.67 -8.20
C GLY A 14 -1.32 2.14 -8.42
N ARG A 15 -0.51 2.82 -9.23
CA ARG A 15 -0.74 4.21 -9.59
C ARG A 15 -2.07 4.38 -10.34
N SER A 16 -2.33 3.50 -11.30
CA SER A 16 -3.58 3.55 -12.07
C SER A 16 -4.80 3.33 -11.17
N ILE A 17 -4.71 2.38 -10.24
CA ILE A 17 -5.78 2.11 -9.28
C ILE A 17 -6.00 3.32 -8.36
N ALA A 18 -4.91 3.91 -7.84
CA ALA A 18 -4.98 5.07 -6.97
C ALA A 18 -5.66 6.26 -7.66
N LEU A 19 -5.29 6.53 -8.90
CA LEU A 19 -5.89 7.63 -9.67
C LEU A 19 -7.38 7.40 -9.90
N ASP A 20 -7.77 6.18 -10.18
CA ASP A 20 -9.18 5.84 -10.40
C ASP A 20 -10.01 5.94 -9.11
N LEU A 21 -9.48 5.39 -8.01
CA LEU A 21 -10.15 5.48 -6.71
C LEU A 21 -10.25 6.91 -6.19
N GLY A 22 -9.34 7.78 -6.60
CA GLY A 22 -9.35 9.20 -6.21
C GLY A 22 -10.62 9.95 -6.63
N LYS A 23 -11.40 9.38 -7.53
CA LYS A 23 -12.68 9.97 -7.96
C LYS A 23 -13.76 9.84 -6.88
N LYS A 24 -13.64 8.87 -5.97
CA LYS A 24 -14.69 8.56 -4.98
C LYS A 24 -14.19 8.47 -3.54
N PHE A 25 -12.89 8.27 -3.34
CA PHE A 25 -12.31 8.03 -2.02
C PHE A 25 -11.22 9.05 -1.71
N HIS A 26 -10.98 9.25 -0.41
CA HIS A 26 -9.68 9.78 0.00
C HIS A 26 -8.67 8.64 -0.21
N VAL A 27 -7.66 8.84 -1.04
CA VAL A 27 -6.69 7.79 -1.35
C VAL A 27 -5.40 8.02 -0.59
N ILE A 28 -5.01 7.01 0.20
CA ILE A 28 -3.70 6.98 0.84
C ILE A 28 -2.77 6.19 -0.09
N VAL A 29 -1.76 6.86 -0.64
CA VAL A 29 -0.79 6.25 -1.55
C VAL A 29 0.36 5.69 -0.73
N GLY A 30 0.45 4.37 -0.65
CA GLY A 30 1.53 3.68 0.06
C GLY A 30 2.77 3.56 -0.82
N PHE A 31 3.94 3.86 -0.26
CA PHE A 31 5.22 3.71 -0.96
C PHE A 31 6.28 3.16 -0.02
N SER A 32 7.26 2.47 -0.59
CA SER A 32 8.40 1.94 0.19
C SER A 32 9.59 2.89 0.14
N VAL A 33 10.05 3.23 -1.05
CA VAL A 33 11.26 4.05 -1.27
C VAL A 33 10.95 5.34 -2.01
N SER A 34 10.06 5.32 -3.00
CA SER A 34 9.86 6.41 -3.94
C SER A 34 8.88 7.46 -3.45
N ASN A 35 9.28 8.26 -2.45
CA ASN A 35 8.45 9.34 -1.91
C ASN A 35 8.01 10.33 -3.00
N ASP A 36 8.94 10.75 -3.87
CA ASP A 36 8.64 11.73 -4.92
C ASP A 36 7.55 11.26 -5.87
N LYS A 37 7.58 9.96 -6.23
CA LYS A 37 6.56 9.38 -7.12
C LYS A 37 5.22 9.25 -6.42
N ALA A 38 5.21 8.91 -5.14
CA ALA A 38 4.00 8.85 -4.35
C ALA A 38 3.35 10.23 -4.21
N GLU A 39 4.15 11.25 -3.92
CA GLU A 39 3.68 12.63 -3.84
C GLU A 39 3.11 13.10 -5.17
N GLU A 40 3.74 12.74 -6.28
CA GLU A 40 3.26 13.06 -7.62
C GLU A 40 1.87 12.48 -7.88
N VAL A 41 1.65 11.22 -7.51
CA VAL A 41 0.34 10.57 -7.66
C VAL A 41 -0.70 11.27 -6.78
N SER A 42 -0.35 11.55 -5.54
CA SER A 42 -1.23 12.24 -4.59
C SER A 42 -1.62 13.62 -5.09
N GLU A 43 -0.66 14.39 -5.58
CA GLU A 43 -0.90 15.73 -6.14
C GLU A 43 -1.81 15.67 -7.36
N LYS A 44 -1.65 14.66 -8.19
CA LYS A 44 -2.51 14.49 -9.37
C LYS A 44 -3.95 14.20 -8.98
N ILE A 45 -4.16 13.38 -7.95
CA ILE A 45 -5.51 13.13 -7.40
C ILE A 45 -6.12 14.45 -6.92
N ILE A 46 -5.36 15.22 -6.17
CA ILE A 46 -5.82 16.50 -5.62
C ILE A 46 -6.12 17.50 -6.73
N SER A 47 -5.26 17.59 -7.75
CA SER A 47 -5.47 18.50 -8.87
C SER A 47 -6.70 18.16 -9.70
N ASN A 48 -7.13 16.90 -9.68
CA ASN A 48 -8.34 16.44 -10.34
C ASN A 48 -9.60 16.59 -9.46
N GLY A 49 -9.49 17.28 -8.34
CA GLY A 49 -10.61 17.55 -7.44
C GLY A 49 -10.80 16.54 -6.32
N GLY A 50 -9.90 15.57 -6.22
CA GLY A 50 -9.97 14.54 -5.17
C GLY A 50 -9.21 14.90 -3.90
N SER A 51 -9.10 13.93 -3.02
CA SER A 51 -8.38 14.04 -1.75
C SER A 51 -7.38 12.89 -1.64
N SER A 52 -6.17 13.18 -1.20
CA SER A 52 -5.13 12.16 -1.13
C SER A 52 -4.03 12.54 -0.15
N SER A 53 -3.34 11.52 0.34
CA SER A 53 -2.13 11.65 1.14
C SER A 53 -1.20 10.49 0.84
N THR A 54 -0.01 10.51 1.40
CA THR A 54 0.99 9.46 1.23
C THR A 54 1.38 8.85 2.56
N VAL A 55 1.81 7.60 2.56
CA VAL A 55 2.39 6.97 3.73
C VAL A 55 3.50 6.02 3.32
N GLN A 56 4.60 6.04 4.07
CA GLN A 56 5.68 5.09 3.86
C GLN A 56 5.32 3.76 4.52
N ILE A 57 5.50 2.67 3.79
CA ILE A 57 5.25 1.33 4.28
C ILE A 57 6.12 0.32 3.53
N ASP A 58 6.88 -0.48 4.28
CA ASP A 58 7.57 -1.66 3.75
C ASP A 58 6.78 -2.88 4.21
N ILE A 59 6.02 -3.48 3.31
CA ILE A 59 5.11 -4.57 3.66
C ILE A 59 5.83 -5.85 4.07
N SER A 60 7.13 -5.97 3.79
CA SER A 60 7.92 -7.13 4.21
C SER A 60 8.28 -7.08 5.70
N LYS A 61 8.05 -5.96 6.36
CA LYS A 61 8.44 -5.73 7.75
C LYS A 61 7.23 -5.41 8.61
N SER A 62 6.94 -6.29 9.57
CA SER A 62 5.81 -6.13 10.47
C SER A 62 5.81 -4.78 11.18
N ASP A 63 6.98 -4.30 11.64
CA ASP A 63 7.10 -3.02 12.33
C ASP A 63 6.72 -1.84 11.44
N SER A 64 7.13 -1.87 10.17
CA SER A 64 6.79 -0.83 9.21
C SER A 64 5.29 -0.80 8.95
N VAL A 65 4.67 -1.97 8.85
CA VAL A 65 3.22 -2.10 8.66
C VAL A 65 2.48 -1.55 9.88
N ASP A 66 2.90 -1.90 11.08
CA ASP A 66 2.30 -1.39 12.32
C ASP A 66 2.38 0.14 12.41
N LYS A 67 3.54 0.69 12.09
CA LYS A 67 3.76 2.14 12.13
C LYS A 67 2.87 2.87 11.12
N ALA A 68 2.76 2.34 9.91
CA ALA A 68 1.92 2.93 8.87
C ALA A 68 0.44 2.90 9.28
N PHE A 69 -0.06 1.77 9.76
CA PHE A 69 -1.46 1.67 10.18
C PHE A 69 -1.78 2.47 11.44
N SER A 70 -0.83 2.61 12.36
CA SER A 70 -1.01 3.51 13.51
C SER A 70 -1.19 4.96 13.08
N SER A 71 -0.40 5.40 12.10
CA SER A 71 -0.52 6.73 11.53
C SER A 71 -1.88 6.93 10.84
N ILE A 72 -2.30 5.95 10.06
CA ILE A 72 -3.58 5.99 9.36
C ILE A 72 -4.75 6.05 10.36
N GLU A 73 -4.70 5.23 11.39
CA GLU A 73 -5.77 5.19 12.40
C GLU A 73 -5.93 6.52 13.14
N LYS A 74 -4.83 7.19 13.44
CA LYS A 74 -4.87 8.50 14.11
C LYS A 74 -5.53 9.57 13.24
N GLU A 75 -5.31 9.52 11.94
CA GLU A 75 -5.72 10.57 11.03
C GLU A 75 -7.08 10.32 10.37
N TYR A 76 -7.40 9.06 10.07
CA TYR A 76 -8.57 8.73 9.25
C TYR A 76 -9.60 7.84 9.94
N THR A 77 -9.37 7.41 11.14
CA THR A 77 -10.27 6.52 11.90
C THR A 77 -10.31 5.10 11.32
N SER A 78 -10.50 4.95 10.01
CA SER A 78 -10.63 3.63 9.39
C SER A 78 -10.08 3.61 7.96
N VAL A 79 -9.91 2.41 7.44
CA VAL A 79 -9.66 2.12 6.03
C VAL A 79 -10.88 1.34 5.54
N ASP A 80 -11.56 1.87 4.53
CA ASP A 80 -12.74 1.22 3.96
C ASP A 80 -12.38 0.24 2.85
N VAL A 81 -11.30 0.53 2.12
CA VAL A 81 -10.80 -0.30 1.02
C VAL A 81 -9.28 -0.45 1.16
N LEU A 82 -8.81 -1.67 1.09
CA LEU A 82 -7.38 -1.97 1.01
C LEU A 82 -7.07 -2.63 -0.33
N ILE A 83 -6.12 -2.06 -1.06
CA ILE A 83 -5.61 -2.66 -2.30
C ILE A 83 -4.19 -3.17 -2.03
N ASN A 84 -4.04 -4.47 -1.98
CA ASN A 84 -2.73 -5.14 -1.81
C ASN A 84 -2.04 -5.23 -3.17
N ASN A 85 -1.35 -4.17 -3.56
CA ASN A 85 -0.65 -4.10 -4.84
C ASN A 85 0.87 -4.14 -4.70
N ALA A 86 1.41 -3.76 -3.54
CA ALA A 86 2.86 -3.77 -3.34
C ALA A 86 3.41 -5.20 -3.45
N GLY A 87 4.54 -5.33 -4.13
CA GLY A 87 5.20 -6.61 -4.31
C GLY A 87 6.52 -6.43 -5.04
N ILE A 88 7.30 -7.50 -5.09
CA ILE A 88 8.57 -7.54 -5.81
C ILE A 88 8.63 -8.77 -6.68
N THR A 89 9.52 -8.75 -7.67
CA THR A 89 9.89 -9.92 -8.47
C THR A 89 11.39 -10.11 -8.39
N LYS A 90 11.81 -11.37 -8.44
CA LYS A 90 13.23 -11.74 -8.56
C LYS A 90 13.33 -12.72 -9.72
N ASP A 91 13.47 -12.16 -10.91
CA ASP A 91 13.46 -12.95 -12.15
C ASP A 91 14.75 -13.75 -12.28
N ASN A 92 14.60 -15.07 -12.26
CA ASN A 92 15.70 -15.98 -12.50
C ASN A 92 15.14 -17.34 -12.93
N ILE A 93 15.92 -18.10 -13.70
CA ILE A 93 15.51 -19.46 -14.06
C ILE A 93 15.67 -20.35 -12.82
N LEU A 94 14.75 -21.29 -12.65
CA LEU A 94 14.69 -22.13 -11.45
C LEU A 94 16.02 -22.77 -11.04
N PRO A 95 16.82 -23.36 -11.98
CA PRO A 95 18.09 -23.97 -11.58
C PRO A 95 19.13 -23.00 -11.00
N ARG A 96 19.00 -21.70 -11.25
CA ARG A 96 19.92 -20.66 -10.75
C ARG A 96 19.33 -19.83 -9.62
N MET A 97 18.04 -20.01 -9.30
CA MET A 97 17.38 -19.26 -8.26
C MET A 97 17.95 -19.61 -6.89
N LYS A 98 18.33 -18.60 -6.14
CA LYS A 98 18.83 -18.78 -4.77
C LYS A 98 17.68 -18.83 -3.78
N GLU A 99 17.88 -19.50 -2.66
CA GLU A 99 16.89 -19.60 -1.61
C GLU A 99 16.48 -18.22 -1.07
N ASP A 100 17.44 -17.32 -0.91
CA ASP A 100 17.16 -15.96 -0.42
C ASP A 100 16.30 -15.15 -1.41
N GLU A 101 16.45 -15.36 -2.71
CA GLU A 101 15.59 -14.74 -3.73
C GLU A 101 14.14 -15.24 -3.58
N TRP A 102 13.97 -16.53 -3.40
CA TRP A 102 12.67 -17.15 -3.16
C TRP A 102 12.03 -16.63 -1.89
N LEU A 103 12.77 -16.65 -0.78
CA LEU A 103 12.28 -16.22 0.53
C LEU A 103 11.91 -14.74 0.53
N GLU A 104 12.66 -13.89 -0.16
CA GLU A 104 12.37 -12.47 -0.25
C GLU A 104 11.04 -12.20 -0.96
N VAL A 105 10.76 -12.91 -2.04
CA VAL A 105 9.49 -12.78 -2.76
C VAL A 105 8.33 -13.25 -1.90
N ILE A 106 8.47 -14.38 -1.21
CA ILE A 106 7.44 -14.90 -0.30
C ILE A 106 7.20 -13.93 0.85
N GLN A 107 8.26 -13.42 1.47
CA GLN A 107 8.14 -12.49 2.61
C GLN A 107 7.44 -11.20 2.20
N THR A 108 7.78 -10.65 1.05
CA THR A 108 7.17 -9.40 0.58
C THR A 108 5.76 -9.64 0.05
N ASN A 109 5.61 -10.55 -0.92
CA ASN A 109 4.34 -10.66 -1.64
C ASN A 109 3.25 -11.39 -0.87
N LEU A 110 3.60 -12.45 -0.15
CA LEU A 110 2.63 -13.26 0.59
C LEU A 110 2.52 -12.81 2.04
N THR A 111 3.61 -12.84 2.78
CA THR A 111 3.62 -12.48 4.20
C THR A 111 3.25 -11.01 4.38
N GLY A 112 3.75 -10.13 3.50
CA GLY A 112 3.42 -8.71 3.52
C GLY A 112 1.93 -8.45 3.34
N SER A 113 1.29 -9.16 2.42
CA SER A 113 -0.17 -9.04 2.20
C SER A 113 -0.95 -9.55 3.41
N PHE A 114 -0.44 -10.55 4.10
CA PHE A 114 -1.03 -11.00 5.37
C PHE A 114 -0.98 -9.89 6.42
N TYR A 115 0.18 -9.24 6.59
CA TYR A 115 0.33 -8.16 7.56
C TYR A 115 -0.65 -7.02 7.30
N THR A 116 -0.72 -6.52 6.07
CA THR A 116 -1.59 -5.40 5.72
C THR A 116 -3.07 -5.77 5.84
N SER A 117 -3.43 -6.95 5.38
CA SER A 117 -4.83 -7.42 5.46
C SER A 117 -5.28 -7.58 6.91
N GLN A 118 -4.42 -8.15 7.76
CA GLN A 118 -4.74 -8.32 9.18
C GLN A 118 -5.01 -6.99 9.87
N ARG A 119 -4.16 -5.98 9.64
CA ARG A 119 -4.32 -4.66 10.26
C ARG A 119 -5.55 -3.93 9.71
N ALA A 120 -5.75 -4.00 8.40
CA ALA A 120 -6.91 -3.37 7.77
C ALA A 120 -8.22 -3.98 8.25
N ILE A 121 -8.30 -5.30 8.35
CA ILE A 121 -9.50 -5.98 8.84
C ILE A 121 -9.83 -5.57 10.28
N LYS A 122 -8.83 -5.43 11.13
CA LYS A 122 -9.05 -4.96 12.52
C LYS A 122 -9.71 -3.59 12.55
N LEU A 123 -9.24 -2.66 11.71
CA LEU A 123 -9.84 -1.33 11.60
C LEU A 123 -11.24 -1.38 11.00
N MET A 124 -11.45 -2.19 9.98
CA MET A 124 -12.76 -2.34 9.33
C MET A 124 -13.80 -2.93 10.30
N MET A 125 -13.42 -3.92 11.10
CA MET A 125 -14.31 -4.52 12.09
C MET A 125 -14.69 -3.55 13.20
N LYS A 126 -13.75 -2.73 13.62
CA LYS A 126 -13.95 -1.73 14.67
C LYS A 126 -14.92 -0.64 14.24
N ASN A 127 -14.95 -0.30 12.97
CA ASN A 127 -15.68 0.83 12.40
C ASN A 127 -16.78 0.43 11.40
N LYS A 128 -17.32 -0.74 11.52
CA LYS A 128 -18.37 -1.19 10.62
C LYS A 128 -19.71 -0.42 10.76
#